data_e24590352dd54b65222084ba6fcfca0c
#
_entry.id   e24590352dd54b65222084ba6fcfca0c
#
_cell.length_a   1.000
_cell.length_b   1.000
_cell.length_c   1.000
_cell.angle_alpha   90.00
_cell.angle_beta   90.00
_cell.angle_gamma   90.00
#
_symmetry.space_group_name_H-M   'P 1'
#
loop_
_entity.id
_entity.type
_entity.pdbx_description
1 polymer ?
#
loop_
_entity_poly.entity_id
_entity_poly.type
_entity_poly.pdbx_seq_one_letter_code
_entity_poly.pdbx_strand_id
1 'polypeptide(L)'
;MKDLQKSCKIAVVQAAPVLFDKKACVEKAVALIKECAENKAELIVFPELFIPGYPYGMTFGFTVGSRNEAGRKDWLRYYENSIVVPGPETELLAKAAKDAGAWLSIGVSERDAVTATLYNTNLFFS
;
A
#
# COMPACT_ATOMS: atom_id res chain seq x y z
N MET A 1 24.15 21.37 -8.85
CA MET A 1 23.66 20.12 -8.24
C MET A 1 24.31 19.97 -6.86
N LYS A 2 23.67 20.54 -5.84
CA LYS A 2 24.21 20.54 -4.46
C LYS A 2 23.80 19.31 -3.63
N ASP A 3 23.01 18.38 -4.19
CA ASP A 3 22.14 17.53 -3.39
C ASP A 3 22.31 16.02 -3.60
N LEU A 4 23.41 15.59 -4.20
CA LEU A 4 23.77 14.17 -4.17
C LEU A 4 24.41 13.86 -2.82
N GLN A 5 23.61 13.38 -1.88
CA GLN A 5 24.13 12.83 -0.63
C GLN A 5 25.03 11.64 -0.93
N LYS A 6 26.17 11.57 -0.24
CA LYS A 6 27.11 10.45 -0.39
C LYS A 6 26.58 9.13 0.18
N SER A 7 25.58 9.20 1.05
CA SER A 7 24.92 8.05 1.68
C SER A 7 23.51 8.43 2.09
N CYS A 8 22.60 7.45 2.06
CA CYS A 8 21.22 7.56 2.53
C CYS A 8 20.90 6.31 3.36
N LYS A 9 20.27 6.50 4.52
CA LYS A 9 19.83 5.38 5.35
C LYS A 9 18.45 4.93 4.91
N ILE A 10 18.37 3.73 4.34
CA ILE A 10 17.14 3.14 3.81
C ILE A 10 16.64 2.07 4.78
N ALA A 11 15.35 2.12 5.10
CA ALA A 11 14.64 1.03 5.74
C ALA A 11 13.81 0.27 4.70
N VAL A 12 14.05 -1.02 4.59
CA VAL A 12 13.26 -1.93 3.77
C VAL A 12 12.32 -2.71 4.68
N VAL A 13 11.03 -2.48 4.54
CA VAL A 13 10.01 -3.12 5.36
C VAL A 13 9.71 -4.52 4.83
N GLN A 14 10.07 -5.54 5.60
CA GLN A 14 9.72 -6.93 5.33
C GLN A 14 8.69 -7.40 6.36
N ALA A 15 7.43 -7.07 6.11
CA ALA A 15 6.32 -7.40 6.98
C ALA A 15 5.11 -7.87 6.17
N ALA A 16 4.35 -8.82 6.72
CA ALA A 16 3.10 -9.24 6.10
C ALA A 16 2.02 -8.15 6.26
N PRO A 17 1.20 -7.88 5.24
CA PRO A 17 0.00 -7.06 5.38
C PRO A 17 -1.05 -7.77 6.26
N VAL A 18 -2.11 -7.03 6.62
CA VAL A 18 -3.34 -7.64 7.14
C VAL A 18 -4.28 -7.86 5.96
N LEU A 19 -4.27 -9.08 5.43
CA LEU A 19 -4.91 -9.39 4.16
C LEU A 19 -6.39 -9.03 4.13
N PHE A 20 -6.81 -8.25 3.13
CA PHE A 20 -8.18 -7.75 2.93
C PHE A 20 -8.75 -6.91 4.09
N ASP A 21 -7.88 -6.23 4.82
CA ASP A 21 -8.25 -5.21 5.80
C ASP A 21 -7.39 -3.95 5.59
N LYS A 22 -7.88 -3.04 4.75
CA LYS A 22 -7.14 -1.80 4.43
C LYS A 22 -6.89 -0.93 5.66
N LYS A 23 -7.85 -0.90 6.61
CA LYS A 23 -7.68 -0.10 7.83
C LYS A 23 -6.54 -0.63 8.67
N ALA A 24 -6.54 -1.94 8.95
CA ALA A 24 -5.47 -2.57 9.71
C ALA A 24 -4.12 -2.51 8.97
N CYS A 25 -4.11 -2.60 7.63
CA CYS A 25 -2.90 -2.37 6.84
C CYS A 25 -2.34 -0.96 7.02
N VAL A 26 -3.18 0.07 6.95
CA VAL A 26 -2.77 1.47 7.14
C VAL A 26 -2.24 1.69 8.56
N GLU A 27 -2.95 1.22 9.58
CA GLU A 27 -2.52 1.31 10.99
C GLU A 27 -1.16 0.64 11.19
N LYS A 28 -0.97 -0.54 10.61
CA LYS A 28 0.31 -1.26 10.64
C LYS A 28 1.41 -0.50 9.89
N ALA A 29 1.11 0.05 8.72
CA ALA A 29 2.07 0.85 7.96
C ALA A 29 2.53 2.07 8.76
N VAL A 30 1.60 2.81 9.37
CA VAL A 30 1.90 3.98 10.21
C VAL A 30 2.80 3.61 11.40
N ALA A 31 2.53 2.48 12.07
CA ALA A 31 3.35 2.00 13.17
C ALA A 31 4.79 1.65 12.71
N LEU A 32 4.92 0.96 11.57
CA LEU A 32 6.23 0.60 11.00
C LEU A 32 7.01 1.82 10.50
N ILE A 33 6.32 2.81 9.92
CA ILE A 33 6.96 4.09 9.53
C ILE A 33 7.55 4.78 10.76
N LYS A 34 6.81 4.83 11.86
CA LYS A 34 7.31 5.39 13.12
C LYS A 34 8.54 4.64 13.64
N GLU A 35 8.52 3.32 13.65
CA GLU A 35 9.66 2.49 14.06
C GLU A 35 10.90 2.75 13.17
N CYS A 36 10.72 2.86 11.85
CA CYS A 36 11.79 3.20 10.93
C CYS A 36 12.37 4.60 11.21
N ALA A 37 11.51 5.57 11.55
CA ALA A 37 11.92 6.93 11.90
C ALA A 37 12.74 6.97 13.20
N GLU A 38 12.35 6.20 14.22
CA GLU A 38 13.12 6.04 15.46
C GLU A 38 14.53 5.51 15.19
N ASN A 39 14.67 4.69 14.15
CA ASN A 39 15.94 4.20 13.64
C ASN A 39 16.63 5.14 12.63
N LYS A 40 16.13 6.37 12.46
CA LYS A 40 16.71 7.43 11.60
C LYS A 40 16.79 7.03 10.13
N ALA A 41 15.77 6.31 9.63
CA ALA A 41 15.63 6.05 8.20
C ALA A 41 15.28 7.36 7.46
N GLU A 42 15.92 7.59 6.31
CA GLU A 42 15.67 8.74 5.43
C GLU A 42 14.75 8.37 4.27
N LEU A 43 14.74 7.09 3.90
CA LEU A 43 13.82 6.50 2.93
C LEU A 43 13.27 5.19 3.51
N ILE A 44 11.95 5.05 3.47
CA ILE A 44 11.25 3.85 3.94
C ILE A 44 10.54 3.22 2.75
N VAL A 45 10.79 1.94 2.50
CA VAL A 45 10.27 1.22 1.34
C VAL A 45 9.45 0.03 1.81
N PHE A 46 8.18 0.02 1.44
CA PHE A 46 7.23 -1.08 1.65
C PHE A 46 7.12 -1.97 0.41
N PRO A 47 6.66 -3.23 0.60
CA PRO A 47 6.41 -4.14 -0.52
C PRO A 47 5.31 -3.65 -1.47
N GLU A 48 5.30 -4.28 -2.66
CA GLU A 48 4.20 -4.20 -3.61
C GLU A 48 2.87 -4.59 -2.93
N LEU A 49 1.80 -3.87 -3.26
CA LEU A 49 0.44 -4.14 -2.77
C LEU A 49 0.36 -4.41 -1.25
N PHE A 50 1.10 -3.64 -0.45
CA PHE A 50 1.02 -3.76 1.01
C PHE A 50 -0.40 -3.44 1.52
N ILE A 51 -1.14 -2.59 0.82
CA ILE A 51 -2.54 -2.29 1.12
C ILE A 51 -3.40 -2.70 -0.10
N PRO A 52 -4.32 -3.64 0.07
CA PRO A 52 -4.71 -4.45 1.23
C PRO A 52 -4.04 -5.83 1.28
N GLY A 53 -2.90 -5.98 0.71
CA GLY A 53 -2.16 -7.22 0.55
C GLY A 53 -2.19 -7.74 -0.89
N TYR A 54 -1.15 -8.46 -1.27
CA TYR A 54 -1.05 -9.09 -2.58
C TYR A 54 -2.01 -10.30 -2.65
N PRO A 55 -2.91 -10.38 -3.64
CA PRO A 55 -3.90 -11.46 -3.73
C PRO A 55 -3.29 -12.75 -4.31
N TYR A 56 -2.20 -13.21 -3.70
CA TYR A 56 -1.45 -14.36 -4.17
C TYR A 56 -2.29 -15.64 -4.18
N GLY A 57 -2.29 -16.32 -5.31
CA GLY A 57 -3.06 -17.56 -5.50
C GLY A 57 -4.56 -17.36 -5.69
N MET A 58 -5.06 -16.14 -5.67
CA MET A 58 -6.47 -15.84 -5.93
C MET A 58 -6.69 -15.63 -7.43
N THR A 59 -7.58 -16.41 -8.01
CA THR A 59 -7.97 -16.27 -9.41
C THR A 59 -9.20 -15.39 -9.61
N PHE A 60 -9.86 -15.00 -8.50
CA PHE A 60 -11.15 -14.30 -8.51
C PHE A 60 -12.23 -15.03 -9.36
N GLY A 61 -12.08 -16.34 -9.53
CA GLY A 61 -12.94 -17.13 -10.39
C GLY A 61 -12.79 -16.85 -11.88
N PHE A 62 -11.70 -16.19 -12.29
CA PHE A 62 -11.40 -15.95 -13.70
C PHE A 62 -11.04 -17.25 -14.42
N THR A 63 -12.10 -17.92 -14.90
CA THR A 63 -11.98 -18.93 -15.95
C THR A 63 -12.72 -18.39 -17.16
N VAL A 64 -12.09 -18.36 -18.32
CA VAL A 64 -12.72 -17.83 -19.53
C VAL A 64 -14.06 -18.54 -19.79
N GLY A 65 -15.12 -17.76 -19.92
CA GLY A 65 -16.48 -18.28 -20.12
C GLY A 65 -17.23 -18.72 -18.86
N SER A 66 -16.61 -18.71 -17.68
CA SER A 66 -17.30 -19.01 -16.42
C SER A 66 -17.71 -17.73 -15.66
N ARG A 67 -18.84 -17.83 -14.97
CA ARG A 67 -19.32 -16.79 -14.04
C ARG A 67 -19.51 -17.43 -12.66
N ASN A 68 -18.46 -17.36 -11.84
CA ASN A 68 -18.45 -17.93 -10.51
C ASN A 68 -18.80 -16.87 -9.47
N GLU A 69 -19.86 -17.12 -8.68
CA GLU A 69 -20.31 -16.20 -7.64
C GLU A 69 -19.27 -16.04 -6.52
N ALA A 70 -18.58 -17.10 -6.12
CA ALA A 70 -17.54 -17.04 -5.11
C ALA A 70 -16.39 -16.11 -5.54
N GLY A 71 -15.94 -16.25 -6.80
CA GLY A 71 -14.89 -15.36 -7.35
C GLY A 71 -15.31 -13.89 -7.42
N ARG A 72 -16.61 -13.61 -7.67
CA ARG A 72 -17.14 -12.24 -7.63
C ARG A 72 -17.12 -11.66 -6.21
N LYS A 73 -17.43 -12.47 -5.19
CA LYS A 73 -17.36 -12.06 -3.79
C LYS A 73 -15.93 -11.79 -3.35
N ASP A 74 -14.99 -12.61 -3.75
CA ASP A 74 -13.58 -12.42 -3.49
C ASP A 74 -13.06 -11.13 -4.15
N TRP A 75 -13.43 -10.90 -5.42
CA TRP A 75 -13.08 -9.68 -6.13
C TRP A 75 -13.68 -8.44 -5.47
N LEU A 76 -14.97 -8.49 -5.10
CA LEU A 76 -15.64 -7.39 -4.40
C LEU A 76 -14.94 -7.06 -3.08
N ARG A 77 -14.60 -8.08 -2.30
CA ARG A 77 -13.85 -7.90 -1.05
C ARG A 77 -12.49 -7.23 -1.28
N TYR A 78 -11.78 -7.61 -2.33
CA TYR A 78 -10.52 -6.98 -2.69
C TYR A 78 -10.73 -5.54 -3.13
N TYR A 79 -11.72 -5.29 -3.98
CA TYR A 79 -12.09 -3.95 -4.44
C TYR A 79 -12.47 -3.00 -3.30
N GLU A 80 -13.29 -3.45 -2.36
CA GLU A 80 -13.71 -2.64 -1.20
C GLU A 80 -12.56 -2.30 -0.27
N ASN A 81 -11.54 -3.15 -0.22
CA ASN A 81 -10.33 -2.93 0.56
C ASN A 81 -9.19 -2.26 -0.23
N SER A 82 -9.39 -1.98 -1.50
CA SER A 82 -8.50 -1.10 -2.28
C SER A 82 -8.77 0.36 -1.94
N ILE A 83 -7.78 1.22 -2.08
CA ILE A 83 -7.87 2.63 -1.67
C ILE A 83 -8.12 3.55 -2.85
N VAL A 84 -8.80 4.66 -2.62
CA VAL A 84 -8.91 5.75 -3.60
C VAL A 84 -7.74 6.71 -3.41
N VAL A 85 -7.15 7.17 -4.51
CA VAL A 85 -6.02 8.10 -4.50
C VAL A 85 -6.39 9.38 -5.27
N PRO A 86 -6.35 10.56 -4.65
CA PRO A 86 -6.15 10.81 -3.22
C PRO A 86 -7.37 10.39 -2.37
N GLY A 87 -7.13 10.07 -1.09
CA GLY A 87 -8.18 9.66 -0.17
C GLY A 87 -7.70 9.60 1.28
N PRO A 88 -8.56 9.24 2.22
CA PRO A 88 -8.25 9.27 3.65
C PRO A 88 -7.05 8.38 4.03
N GLU A 89 -6.89 7.25 3.35
CA GLU A 89 -5.74 6.37 3.58
C GLU A 89 -4.42 7.03 3.14
N THR A 90 -4.43 7.73 2.00
CA THR A 90 -3.24 8.46 1.52
C THR A 90 -2.91 9.66 2.40
N GLU A 91 -3.90 10.32 2.99
CA GLU A 91 -3.68 11.42 3.95
C GLU A 91 -2.98 10.92 5.22
N LEU A 92 -3.40 9.76 5.75
CA LEU A 92 -2.75 9.14 6.91
C LEU A 92 -1.30 8.76 6.63
N LEU A 93 -1.02 8.19 5.45
CA LEU A 93 0.33 7.82 5.03
C LEU A 93 1.21 9.06 4.81
N ALA A 94 0.67 10.10 4.16
CA ALA A 94 1.37 11.36 3.95
C ALA A 94 1.72 12.02 5.29
N LYS A 95 0.77 12.03 6.24
CA LYS A 95 1.02 12.52 7.60
C LYS A 95 2.11 11.71 8.30
N ALA A 96 2.08 10.40 8.21
CA ALA A 96 3.08 9.54 8.83
C ALA A 96 4.48 9.77 8.25
N ALA A 97 4.62 9.91 6.92
CA ALA A 97 5.88 10.23 6.26
C ALA A 97 6.42 11.60 6.70
N LYS A 98 5.53 12.60 6.76
CA LYS A 98 5.88 13.95 7.24
C LYS A 98 6.34 13.94 8.70
N ASP A 99 5.61 13.25 9.58
CA ASP A 99 5.95 13.16 11.01
C ASP A 99 7.27 12.40 11.21
N ALA A 100 7.56 11.43 10.35
CA ALA A 100 8.82 10.69 10.33
C ALA A 100 10.01 11.53 9.78
N GLY A 101 9.74 12.59 9.01
CA GLY A 101 10.77 13.34 8.29
C GLY A 101 11.53 12.48 7.26
N ALA A 102 10.86 11.50 6.67
CA ALA A 102 11.44 10.52 5.77
C ALA A 102 10.62 10.39 4.48
N TRP A 103 11.30 10.05 3.39
CA TRP A 103 10.65 9.64 2.16
C TRP A 103 9.97 8.28 2.34
N LEU A 104 8.79 8.11 1.80
CA LEU A 104 8.05 6.86 1.87
C LEU A 104 7.70 6.37 0.47
N SER A 105 7.99 5.11 0.18
CA SER A 105 7.52 4.37 -0.99
C SER A 105 6.68 3.19 -0.51
N ILE A 106 5.42 3.08 -0.97
CA ILE A 106 4.50 2.01 -0.55
C ILE A 106 3.60 1.56 -1.69
N GLY A 107 3.57 0.24 -1.93
CA GLY A 107 2.69 -0.38 -2.91
C GLY A 107 1.26 -0.53 -2.40
N VAL A 108 0.29 -0.17 -3.23
CA VAL A 108 -1.14 -0.24 -2.90
C VAL A 108 -1.97 -0.75 -4.07
N SER A 109 -3.11 -1.36 -3.78
CA SER A 109 -4.18 -1.53 -4.75
C SER A 109 -5.02 -0.24 -4.76
N GLU A 110 -4.89 0.53 -5.83
CA GLU A 110 -5.67 1.73 -6.05
C GLU A 110 -6.95 1.37 -6.80
N ARG A 111 -8.08 1.85 -6.32
CA ARG A 111 -9.34 1.76 -7.05
C ARG A 111 -9.73 3.09 -7.64
N ASP A 112 -10.19 3.06 -8.87
CA ASP A 112 -10.80 4.23 -9.49
C ASP A 112 -12.06 4.65 -8.73
N ALA A 113 -12.24 5.96 -8.55
CA ALA A 113 -13.36 6.50 -7.78
C ALA A 113 -14.72 6.39 -8.51
N VAL A 114 -14.70 6.19 -9.83
CA VAL A 114 -15.89 6.22 -10.70
C VAL A 114 -16.15 4.86 -11.34
N THR A 115 -15.09 4.19 -11.76
CA THR A 115 -15.16 2.89 -12.42
C THR A 115 -14.81 1.74 -11.47
N ALA A 116 -14.96 0.51 -11.94
CA ALA A 116 -14.54 -0.67 -11.19
C ALA A 116 -13.08 -1.05 -11.46
N THR A 117 -12.26 -0.16 -12.01
CA THR A 117 -10.87 -0.43 -12.35
C THR A 117 -10.00 -0.44 -11.09
N LEU A 118 -9.11 -1.41 -11.00
CA LEU A 118 -8.04 -1.49 -10.00
C LEU A 118 -6.70 -1.30 -10.68
N TYR A 119 -5.82 -0.56 -10.02
CA TYR A 119 -4.44 -0.32 -10.43
C TYR A 119 -3.47 -0.86 -9.39
N ASN A 120 -2.38 -1.43 -9.85
CA ASN A 120 -1.22 -1.70 -8.99
C ASN A 120 -0.37 -0.42 -8.95
N THR A 121 -0.44 0.29 -7.85
CA THR A 121 0.13 1.63 -7.71
C THR A 121 1.21 1.67 -6.65
N ASN A 122 2.32 2.33 -6.96
CA ASN A 122 3.32 2.68 -5.96
C ASN A 122 3.15 4.16 -5.60
N LEU A 123 2.84 4.43 -4.34
CA LEU A 123 2.75 5.78 -3.81
C LEU A 123 4.11 6.23 -3.28
N PHE A 124 4.46 7.48 -3.58
CA PHE A 124 5.70 8.07 -3.12
C PHE A 124 5.40 9.40 -2.42
N PHE A 125 5.85 9.54 -1.16
CA PHE A 125 5.67 10.73 -0.34
C PHE A 125 7.03 11.33 0.04
N SER A 126 7.08 12.69 0.05
CA SER A 126 8.27 13.48 0.40
C SER A 126 8.00 14.41 1.59
#